data_f036678c7e9aaf20eff98837eeba89c4
#
_entry.id   f036678c7e9aaf20eff98837eeba89c4
#
_cell.length_a   1.000
_cell.length_b   1.000
_cell.length_c   1.000
_cell.angle_alpha   90.00
_cell.angle_beta   90.00
_cell.angle_gamma   90.00
#
_symmetry.space_group_name_H-M   'P 1'
#
loop_
_entity.id
_entity.type
_entity.pdbx_description
1 polymer ?
#
loop_
_entity_poly.entity_id
_entity_poly.type
_entity_poly.pdbx_seq_one_letter_code
_entity_poly.pdbx_strand_id
1 'polypeptide(L)'
;MRSKRSKVLHEVGRLPLVRHVGRAALQAGADRLALIVGRDGDEVAAAVRRDSETVAVFEQRERLGTGHAVLAAREAIEQGFDDIVVLFGDTPLLTANTIERARAELSKGADVCVIGFRPADPTGYGRLVETDGELVAIREEKDASESERLIGFCNAGIMAFAGRDALDLLNAIGNENAKGEYYLTDIVEIARGRGRRVVAIEAPVAETIGVNNRSELAEVEALWQAFARERMMISGVTLIDPGTVFFAYDTELGEDVTVEPNVWFGPGVSVGEGAVIHAFCHLEGARIGPDASIGPFARLRPGTDLAETAKVGNFCEVKNASVARGAKINHLSYIGDANVGAEANIGAGTITCNYDGALKHLTEIGEKAFIGSNSALVAPVRIGREAYVGSGSVVTEDVPDEALALARGRQVNKDGRGKAIAEKNRAAKAAKKATKSDR
;
A
#
# COMPACT_ATOMS: atom_id res chain seq x y z
N MET A 1 -18.54 -6.17 5.75
CA MET A 1 -17.35 -5.51 6.40
C MET A 1 -17.55 -5.12 7.87
N ARG A 2 -18.76 -4.88 8.36
CA ARG A 2 -19.04 -4.32 9.71
C ARG A 2 -18.13 -3.10 10.00
N SER A 3 -18.16 -2.08 9.14
CA SER A 3 -17.31 -0.90 9.17
C SER A 3 -18.14 0.34 8.86
N LYS A 4 -17.76 1.49 9.42
CA LYS A 4 -18.30 2.81 9.04
C LYS A 4 -17.74 3.28 7.68
N ARG A 5 -16.55 2.78 7.32
CA ARG A 5 -15.88 3.08 6.04
C ARG A 5 -16.56 2.29 4.93
N SER A 6 -16.75 2.88 3.75
CA SER A 6 -17.25 2.19 2.56
C SER A 6 -16.41 0.94 2.26
N LYS A 7 -17.07 -0.14 1.80
CA LYS A 7 -16.43 -1.42 1.47
C LYS A 7 -15.22 -1.24 0.54
N VAL A 8 -15.40 -0.48 -0.51
CA VAL A 8 -14.40 -0.28 -1.57
C VAL A 8 -13.23 0.64 -1.19
N LEU A 9 -13.31 1.29 -0.02
CA LEU A 9 -12.21 2.07 0.53
C LEU A 9 -11.28 1.28 1.46
N HIS A 10 -11.60 0.01 1.78
CA HIS A 10 -10.62 -0.85 2.46
C HIS A 10 -9.44 -1.10 1.54
N GLU A 11 -8.28 -1.37 2.13
CA GLU A 11 -7.01 -1.36 1.41
C GLU A 11 -6.45 -2.78 1.24
N VAL A 12 -5.83 -3.00 0.10
CA VAL A 12 -4.94 -4.12 -0.23
C VAL A 12 -3.62 -3.51 -0.69
N GLY A 13 -2.49 -3.99 -0.20
CA GLY A 13 -1.19 -3.35 -0.47
C GLY A 13 -1.18 -1.85 -0.15
N ARG A 14 -1.95 -1.39 0.86
CA ARG A 14 -2.09 0.02 1.25
C ARG A 14 -2.79 0.92 0.22
N LEU A 15 -3.47 0.34 -0.78
CA LEU A 15 -4.27 1.06 -1.77
C LEU A 15 -5.75 0.65 -1.64
N PRO A 16 -6.73 1.58 -1.63
CA PRO A 16 -8.16 1.26 -1.64
C PRO A 16 -8.56 0.32 -2.78
N LEU A 17 -9.48 -0.64 -2.52
CA LEU A 17 -9.93 -1.61 -3.51
C LEU A 17 -10.36 -0.95 -4.82
N VAL A 18 -11.19 0.08 -4.74
CA VAL A 18 -11.69 0.82 -5.94
C VAL A 18 -10.57 1.45 -6.75
N ARG A 19 -9.48 1.86 -6.11
CA ARG A 19 -8.33 2.44 -6.82
C ARG A 19 -7.54 1.39 -7.60
N HIS A 20 -7.41 0.17 -7.07
CA HIS A 20 -6.83 -0.94 -7.84
C HIS A 20 -7.58 -1.15 -9.14
N VAL A 21 -8.91 -1.23 -9.08
CA VAL A 21 -9.77 -1.41 -10.25
C VAL A 21 -9.68 -0.23 -11.21
N GLY A 22 -9.75 1.00 -10.69
CA GLY A 22 -9.62 2.21 -11.51
C GLY A 22 -8.26 2.29 -12.23
N ARG A 23 -7.18 1.94 -11.54
CA ARG A 23 -5.83 1.91 -12.13
C ARG A 23 -5.69 0.82 -13.19
N ALA A 24 -6.27 -0.36 -12.97
CA ALA A 24 -6.29 -1.42 -13.98
C ALA A 24 -7.04 -0.98 -15.25
N ALA A 25 -8.17 -0.26 -15.10
CA ALA A 25 -8.90 0.30 -16.23
C ALA A 25 -8.08 1.35 -16.99
N LEU A 26 -7.43 2.29 -16.28
CA LEU A 26 -6.55 3.30 -16.88
C LEU A 26 -5.36 2.67 -17.61
N GLN A 27 -4.72 1.67 -17.02
CA GLN A 27 -3.63 0.92 -17.63
C GLN A 27 -4.06 0.15 -18.88
N ALA A 28 -5.31 -0.34 -18.90
CA ALA A 28 -5.92 -0.95 -20.08
C ALA A 28 -6.36 0.07 -21.15
N GLY A 29 -6.03 1.35 -21.00
CA GLY A 29 -6.28 2.41 -21.96
C GLY A 29 -7.69 3.02 -21.87
N ALA A 30 -8.31 3.05 -20.71
CA ALA A 30 -9.56 3.79 -20.51
C ALA A 30 -9.31 5.31 -20.57
N ASP A 31 -9.98 6.00 -21.47
CA ASP A 31 -9.92 7.47 -21.60
C ASP A 31 -10.68 8.18 -20.47
N ARG A 32 -11.73 7.55 -19.96
CA ARG A 32 -12.61 8.09 -18.93
C ARG A 32 -13.06 7.01 -17.96
N LEU A 33 -13.25 7.41 -16.70
CA LEU A 33 -13.85 6.59 -15.67
C LEU A 33 -15.23 7.17 -15.29
N ALA A 34 -16.27 6.37 -15.43
CA ALA A 34 -17.61 6.66 -14.89
C ALA A 34 -17.75 5.89 -13.57
N LEU A 35 -17.66 6.60 -12.45
CA LEU A 35 -17.76 6.02 -11.12
C LEU A 35 -19.21 6.07 -10.63
N ILE A 36 -19.85 4.92 -10.51
CA ILE A 36 -21.21 4.79 -9.99
C ILE A 36 -21.12 4.53 -8.48
N VAL A 37 -21.72 5.43 -7.71
CA VAL A 37 -21.72 5.36 -6.23
C VAL A 37 -23.13 5.38 -5.68
N GLY A 38 -23.30 4.84 -4.47
CA GLY A 38 -24.53 5.05 -3.70
C GLY A 38 -24.48 6.39 -2.95
N ARG A 39 -25.45 6.63 -2.06
CA ARG A 39 -25.40 7.75 -1.12
C ARG A 39 -24.08 7.71 -0.36
N ASP A 40 -23.52 8.87 -0.02
CA ASP A 40 -22.22 9.02 0.66
C ASP A 40 -21.00 8.58 -0.18
N GLY A 41 -21.09 8.75 -1.51
CA GLY A 41 -20.01 8.40 -2.43
C GLY A 41 -18.83 9.37 -2.50
N ASP A 42 -18.86 10.51 -1.81
CA ASP A 42 -17.86 11.58 -1.90
C ASP A 42 -16.44 11.10 -1.55
N GLU A 43 -16.31 10.29 -0.48
CA GLU A 43 -15.00 9.73 -0.09
C GLU A 43 -14.44 8.77 -1.15
N VAL A 44 -15.33 7.99 -1.80
CA VAL A 44 -14.94 7.07 -2.87
C VAL A 44 -14.50 7.86 -4.10
N ALA A 45 -15.25 8.88 -4.47
CA ALA A 45 -14.92 9.78 -5.57
C ALA A 45 -13.57 10.50 -5.33
N ALA A 46 -13.37 11.04 -4.12
CA ALA A 46 -12.13 11.68 -3.75
C ALA A 46 -10.93 10.72 -3.79
N ALA A 47 -11.13 9.44 -3.45
CA ALA A 47 -10.08 8.43 -3.54
C ALA A 47 -9.69 8.17 -5.01
N VAL A 48 -10.65 7.96 -5.91
CA VAL A 48 -10.38 7.64 -7.32
C VAL A 48 -9.79 8.82 -8.08
N ARG A 49 -10.22 10.05 -7.78
CA ARG A 49 -9.68 11.28 -8.38
C ARG A 49 -8.19 11.51 -8.13
N ARG A 50 -7.58 10.79 -7.18
CA ARG A 50 -6.12 10.82 -6.98
C ARG A 50 -5.34 10.15 -8.13
N ASP A 51 -5.98 9.27 -8.90
CA ASP A 51 -5.34 8.55 -10.00
C ASP A 51 -5.69 9.13 -11.36
N SER A 52 -6.80 9.89 -11.48
CA SER A 52 -7.24 10.48 -12.75
C SER A 52 -8.11 11.71 -12.51
N GLU A 53 -7.88 12.75 -13.30
CA GLU A 53 -8.74 13.96 -13.34
C GLU A 53 -10.01 13.74 -14.18
N THR A 54 -10.05 12.70 -15.02
CA THR A 54 -11.15 12.41 -15.94
C THR A 54 -12.24 11.50 -15.34
N VAL A 55 -12.45 11.58 -14.01
CA VAL A 55 -13.46 10.78 -13.31
C VAL A 55 -14.79 11.53 -13.25
N ALA A 56 -15.79 11.01 -13.96
CA ALA A 56 -17.18 11.43 -13.80
C ALA A 56 -17.86 10.58 -12.71
N VAL A 57 -18.66 11.21 -11.86
CA VAL A 57 -19.31 10.53 -10.72
C VAL A 57 -20.83 10.58 -10.92
N PHE A 58 -21.47 9.42 -10.80
CA PHE A 58 -22.90 9.23 -10.94
C PHE A 58 -23.48 8.56 -9.70
N GLU A 59 -24.61 9.06 -9.20
CA GLU A 59 -25.27 8.50 -8.03
C GLU A 59 -26.35 7.49 -8.43
N GLN A 60 -26.23 6.24 -7.99
CA GLN A 60 -27.35 5.31 -8.00
C GLN A 60 -28.20 5.52 -6.74
N ARG A 61 -29.28 6.28 -6.82
CA ARG A 61 -30.14 6.64 -5.68
C ARG A 61 -30.92 5.46 -5.16
N GLU A 62 -31.42 4.60 -6.04
CA GLU A 62 -32.19 3.40 -5.73
C GLU A 62 -31.40 2.17 -6.18
N ARG A 63 -31.26 1.19 -5.29
CA ARG A 63 -30.51 -0.04 -5.57
C ARG A 63 -31.38 -1.07 -6.24
N LEU A 64 -31.69 -0.85 -7.52
CA LEU A 64 -32.59 -1.70 -8.31
C LEU A 64 -31.83 -2.72 -9.18
N GLY A 65 -30.59 -3.01 -8.89
CA GLY A 65 -29.78 -4.00 -9.59
C GLY A 65 -28.59 -3.41 -10.34
N THR A 66 -27.77 -4.30 -10.93
CA THR A 66 -26.50 -3.95 -11.60
C THR A 66 -26.72 -3.25 -12.95
N GLY A 67 -27.73 -3.65 -13.72
CA GLY A 67 -28.11 -2.95 -14.96
C GLY A 67 -28.57 -1.52 -14.68
N HIS A 68 -29.37 -1.31 -13.64
CA HIS A 68 -29.79 0.01 -13.20
C HIS A 68 -28.61 0.88 -12.74
N ALA A 69 -27.58 0.25 -12.10
CA ALA A 69 -26.36 0.97 -11.72
C ALA A 69 -25.61 1.50 -12.95
N VAL A 70 -25.46 0.70 -14.00
CA VAL A 70 -24.80 1.15 -15.25
C VAL A 70 -25.59 2.28 -15.90
N LEU A 71 -26.93 2.20 -15.90
CA LEU A 71 -27.81 3.25 -16.44
C LEU A 71 -27.77 4.56 -15.64
N ALA A 72 -27.30 4.57 -14.39
CA ALA A 72 -27.05 5.82 -13.67
C ALA A 72 -26.00 6.70 -14.38
N ALA A 73 -25.08 6.09 -15.13
CA ALA A 73 -24.09 6.79 -15.95
C ALA A 73 -24.56 7.04 -17.40
N ARG A 74 -25.88 7.02 -17.68
CA ARG A 74 -26.46 7.24 -19.02
C ARG A 74 -25.84 8.42 -19.75
N GLU A 75 -25.73 9.59 -19.11
CA GLU A 75 -25.16 10.80 -19.69
C GLU A 75 -23.73 10.61 -20.20
N ALA A 76 -22.93 9.78 -19.51
CA ALA A 76 -21.59 9.44 -19.98
C ALA A 76 -21.66 8.53 -21.21
N ILE A 77 -22.53 7.52 -21.19
CA ILE A 77 -22.69 6.56 -22.28
C ILE A 77 -23.17 7.26 -23.56
N GLU A 78 -24.10 8.23 -23.45
CA GLU A 78 -24.64 9.02 -24.56
C GLU A 78 -23.59 9.86 -25.31
N GLN A 79 -22.44 10.12 -24.68
CA GLN A 79 -21.35 10.83 -25.37
C GLN A 79 -20.69 9.98 -26.48
N GLY A 80 -20.94 8.68 -26.50
CA GLY A 80 -20.43 7.75 -27.49
C GLY A 80 -18.97 7.35 -27.22
N PHE A 81 -18.73 6.05 -27.18
CA PHE A 81 -17.41 5.43 -27.02
C PHE A 81 -17.30 4.22 -27.96
N ASP A 82 -16.09 3.82 -28.31
CA ASP A 82 -15.84 2.62 -29.09
C ASP A 82 -16.25 1.36 -28.31
N ASP A 83 -15.89 1.33 -27.03
CA ASP A 83 -16.26 0.27 -26.10
C ASP A 83 -16.51 0.81 -24.68
N ILE A 84 -17.28 0.06 -23.90
CA ILE A 84 -17.58 0.32 -22.50
C ILE A 84 -17.28 -0.93 -21.71
N VAL A 85 -16.51 -0.81 -20.62
CA VAL A 85 -16.22 -1.92 -19.73
C VAL A 85 -16.83 -1.65 -18.36
N VAL A 86 -17.65 -2.57 -17.88
CA VAL A 86 -18.24 -2.53 -16.54
C VAL A 86 -17.41 -3.37 -15.58
N LEU A 87 -16.94 -2.70 -14.53
CA LEU A 87 -16.07 -3.28 -13.50
C LEU A 87 -16.70 -3.11 -12.12
N PHE A 88 -16.38 -4.02 -11.20
CA PHE A 88 -16.78 -3.90 -9.80
C PHE A 88 -15.66 -3.34 -8.94
N GLY A 89 -15.93 -2.32 -8.15
CA GLY A 89 -14.94 -1.63 -7.32
C GLY A 89 -14.38 -2.46 -6.14
N ASP A 90 -14.80 -3.70 -5.99
CA ASP A 90 -14.39 -4.63 -4.93
C ASP A 90 -13.62 -5.86 -5.43
N THR A 91 -13.18 -5.86 -6.70
CA THR A 91 -12.33 -6.91 -7.33
C THR A 91 -10.91 -6.37 -7.59
N PRO A 92 -10.10 -6.14 -6.55
CA PRO A 92 -8.85 -5.36 -6.65
C PRO A 92 -7.70 -6.08 -7.36
N LEU A 93 -7.82 -7.37 -7.61
CA LEU A 93 -6.76 -8.16 -8.28
C LEU A 93 -6.95 -8.24 -9.79
N LEU A 94 -8.00 -7.64 -10.33
CA LEU A 94 -8.24 -7.57 -11.77
C LEU A 94 -7.07 -6.84 -12.46
N THR A 95 -6.54 -7.45 -13.53
CA THR A 95 -5.41 -6.88 -14.26
C THR A 95 -5.84 -6.13 -15.52
N ALA A 96 -5.01 -5.20 -15.98
CA ALA A 96 -5.19 -4.52 -17.26
C ALA A 96 -5.24 -5.52 -18.42
N ASN A 97 -4.40 -6.55 -18.41
CA ASN A 97 -4.35 -7.59 -19.44
C ASN A 97 -5.71 -8.30 -19.63
N THR A 98 -6.41 -8.62 -18.55
CA THR A 98 -7.74 -9.26 -18.65
C THR A 98 -8.78 -8.30 -19.22
N ILE A 99 -8.72 -7.01 -18.90
CA ILE A 99 -9.58 -5.97 -19.52
C ILE A 99 -9.26 -5.85 -21.01
N GLU A 100 -7.99 -5.76 -21.37
CA GLU A 100 -7.54 -5.67 -22.77
C GLU A 100 -7.97 -6.88 -23.60
N ARG A 101 -7.91 -8.09 -23.05
CA ARG A 101 -8.38 -9.32 -23.71
C ARG A 101 -9.89 -9.25 -23.98
N ALA A 102 -10.70 -8.74 -23.07
CA ALA A 102 -12.13 -8.58 -23.28
C ALA A 102 -12.41 -7.53 -24.39
N ARG A 103 -11.72 -6.40 -24.39
CA ARG A 103 -11.80 -5.36 -25.43
C ARG A 103 -11.35 -5.87 -26.80
N ALA A 104 -10.33 -6.72 -26.83
CA ALA A 104 -9.86 -7.33 -28.08
C ALA A 104 -10.93 -8.20 -28.75
N GLU A 105 -11.83 -8.85 -28.01
CA GLU A 105 -12.95 -9.59 -28.58
C GLU A 105 -13.97 -8.66 -29.26
N LEU A 106 -14.20 -7.47 -28.68
CA LEU A 106 -15.04 -6.45 -29.33
C LEU A 106 -14.43 -5.97 -30.66
N SER A 107 -13.12 -5.77 -30.70
CA SER A 107 -12.38 -5.42 -31.90
C SER A 107 -12.46 -6.52 -33.01
N LYS A 108 -12.66 -7.78 -32.61
CA LYS A 108 -12.88 -8.92 -33.51
C LYS A 108 -14.36 -9.06 -33.94
N GLY A 109 -15.20 -8.09 -33.59
CA GLY A 109 -16.61 -8.02 -33.99
C GLY A 109 -17.58 -8.64 -32.99
N ALA A 110 -17.21 -8.93 -31.75
CA ALA A 110 -18.17 -9.20 -30.71
C ALA A 110 -18.90 -7.92 -30.29
N ASP A 111 -20.17 -8.03 -29.96
CA ASP A 111 -20.98 -6.92 -29.42
C ASP A 111 -20.95 -6.89 -27.89
N VAL A 112 -20.82 -8.07 -27.27
CA VAL A 112 -20.68 -8.24 -25.81
C VAL A 112 -19.60 -9.29 -25.53
N CYS A 113 -18.71 -9.00 -24.61
CA CYS A 113 -17.72 -9.94 -24.07
C CYS A 113 -17.91 -10.04 -22.55
N VAL A 114 -18.17 -11.25 -22.05
CA VAL A 114 -18.30 -11.57 -20.63
C VAL A 114 -17.01 -12.17 -20.13
N ILE A 115 -16.56 -11.73 -18.96
CA ILE A 115 -15.43 -12.36 -18.29
C ILE A 115 -15.97 -13.44 -17.33
N GLY A 116 -15.60 -14.68 -17.59
CA GLY A 116 -15.90 -15.82 -16.74
C GLY A 116 -14.66 -16.36 -16.05
N PHE A 117 -14.87 -17.30 -15.13
CA PHE A 117 -13.80 -17.99 -14.41
C PHE A 117 -14.27 -19.36 -13.93
N ARG A 118 -13.36 -20.25 -13.52
CA ARG A 118 -13.68 -21.59 -13.05
C ARG A 118 -13.20 -21.80 -11.61
N PRO A 119 -14.02 -21.42 -10.60
CA PRO A 119 -13.70 -21.66 -9.21
C PRO A 119 -13.78 -23.16 -8.87
N ALA A 120 -13.09 -23.58 -7.80
CA ALA A 120 -13.21 -24.94 -7.26
C ALA A 120 -14.63 -25.22 -6.73
N ASP A 121 -15.29 -24.22 -6.16
CA ASP A 121 -16.70 -24.25 -5.74
C ASP A 121 -17.47 -23.15 -6.48
N PRO A 122 -18.39 -23.50 -7.39
CA PRO A 122 -19.17 -22.52 -8.16
C PRO A 122 -20.36 -21.95 -7.39
N THR A 123 -20.63 -22.39 -6.16
CA THR A 123 -21.79 -21.97 -5.37
C THR A 123 -21.85 -20.45 -5.18
N GLY A 124 -23.00 -19.86 -5.44
CA GLY A 124 -23.25 -18.42 -5.25
C GLY A 124 -22.94 -17.54 -6.44
N TYR A 125 -22.29 -18.07 -7.48
CA TYR A 125 -21.99 -17.33 -8.71
C TYR A 125 -23.05 -17.57 -9.79
N GLY A 126 -23.22 -16.63 -10.72
CA GLY A 126 -23.96 -16.84 -11.95
C GLY A 126 -23.23 -17.83 -12.88
N ARG A 127 -23.98 -18.64 -13.60
CA ARG A 127 -23.43 -19.65 -14.53
C ARG A 127 -23.44 -19.12 -15.95
N LEU A 128 -22.34 -19.29 -16.67
CA LEU A 128 -22.23 -19.03 -18.09
C LEU A 128 -22.76 -20.26 -18.82
N VAL A 129 -23.94 -20.13 -19.42
CA VAL A 129 -24.60 -21.22 -20.17
C VAL A 129 -24.15 -21.15 -21.62
N GLU A 130 -23.50 -22.19 -22.08
CA GLU A 130 -23.01 -22.31 -23.45
C GLU A 130 -23.80 -23.39 -24.20
N THR A 131 -24.09 -23.14 -25.47
CA THR A 131 -24.66 -24.10 -26.40
C THR A 131 -23.84 -24.08 -27.67
N ASP A 132 -23.37 -25.23 -28.13
CA ASP A 132 -22.53 -25.38 -29.32
C ASP A 132 -21.26 -24.49 -29.31
N GLY A 133 -20.72 -24.21 -28.10
CA GLY A 133 -19.54 -23.37 -27.87
C GLY A 133 -19.80 -21.86 -27.90
N GLU A 134 -21.05 -21.45 -27.95
CA GLU A 134 -21.46 -20.03 -27.87
C GLU A 134 -22.14 -19.73 -26.54
N LEU A 135 -21.81 -18.58 -25.95
CA LEU A 135 -22.49 -18.10 -24.73
C LEU A 135 -23.93 -17.67 -25.10
N VAL A 136 -24.91 -18.31 -24.49
CA VAL A 136 -26.34 -18.07 -24.75
C VAL A 136 -27.05 -17.37 -23.60
N ALA A 137 -26.64 -17.58 -22.36
CA ALA A 137 -27.26 -16.98 -21.19
C ALA A 137 -26.27 -16.88 -20.02
N ILE A 138 -26.55 -16.00 -19.07
CA ILE A 138 -26.01 -16.01 -17.72
C ILE A 138 -27.16 -16.30 -16.77
N ARG A 139 -27.04 -17.38 -16.01
CA ARG A 139 -28.08 -17.79 -15.07
C ARG A 139 -27.61 -17.57 -13.64
N GLU A 140 -28.25 -16.66 -12.95
CA GLU A 140 -27.95 -16.40 -11.54
C GLU A 140 -28.24 -17.65 -10.67
N GLU A 141 -27.46 -17.89 -9.62
CA GLU A 141 -27.56 -19.08 -8.76
C GLU A 141 -28.99 -19.40 -8.29
N LYS A 142 -29.77 -18.34 -7.98
CA LYS A 142 -31.15 -18.49 -7.46
C LYS A 142 -32.16 -18.88 -8.54
N ASP A 143 -31.88 -18.51 -9.77
CA ASP A 143 -32.74 -18.73 -10.93
C ASP A 143 -32.28 -19.97 -11.74
N ALA A 144 -31.12 -20.55 -11.39
CA ALA A 144 -30.53 -21.69 -12.08
C ALA A 144 -31.25 -23.01 -11.75
N SER A 145 -31.52 -23.83 -12.79
CA SER A 145 -31.95 -25.21 -12.68
C SER A 145 -30.86 -26.08 -12.04
N GLU A 146 -31.23 -27.32 -11.61
CA GLU A 146 -30.25 -28.26 -11.05
C GLU A 146 -29.11 -28.58 -12.02
N SER A 147 -29.40 -28.72 -13.29
CA SER A 147 -28.37 -28.96 -14.34
C SER A 147 -27.47 -27.74 -14.57
N GLU A 148 -28.03 -26.53 -14.57
CA GLU A 148 -27.25 -25.30 -14.72
C GLU A 148 -26.33 -25.05 -13.53
N ARG A 149 -26.72 -25.39 -12.30
CA ARG A 149 -25.87 -25.29 -11.10
C ARG A 149 -24.61 -26.14 -11.17
N LEU A 150 -24.60 -27.20 -11.99
CA LEU A 150 -23.43 -28.04 -12.22
C LEU A 150 -22.40 -27.44 -13.19
N ILE A 151 -22.76 -26.36 -13.89
CA ILE A 151 -21.84 -25.67 -14.78
C ILE A 151 -20.71 -25.02 -13.94
N GLY A 152 -19.46 -25.42 -14.22
CA GLY A 152 -18.28 -24.90 -13.52
C GLY A 152 -17.77 -23.55 -14.06
N PHE A 153 -18.32 -23.07 -15.19
CA PHE A 153 -17.93 -21.79 -15.77
C PHE A 153 -18.84 -20.69 -15.23
N CYS A 154 -18.28 -19.81 -14.40
CA CYS A 154 -19.00 -18.82 -13.62
C CYS A 154 -18.78 -17.42 -14.15
N ASN A 155 -19.78 -16.56 -13.97
CA ASN A 155 -19.72 -15.14 -14.30
C ASN A 155 -18.90 -14.35 -13.26
N ALA A 156 -17.88 -13.63 -13.69
CA ALA A 156 -17.11 -12.72 -12.83
C ALA A 156 -17.82 -11.36 -12.60
N GLY A 157 -18.95 -11.13 -13.28
CA GLY A 157 -19.67 -9.85 -13.23
C GLY A 157 -19.07 -8.77 -14.13
N ILE A 158 -17.91 -8.98 -14.69
CA ILE A 158 -17.19 -8.03 -15.54
C ILE A 158 -17.61 -8.25 -17.00
N MET A 159 -17.99 -7.17 -17.68
CA MET A 159 -18.45 -7.22 -19.08
C MET A 159 -17.92 -6.05 -19.88
N ALA A 160 -17.63 -6.31 -21.15
CA ALA A 160 -17.32 -5.29 -22.14
C ALA A 160 -18.39 -5.26 -23.24
N PHE A 161 -18.77 -4.08 -23.67
CA PHE A 161 -19.77 -3.84 -24.70
C PHE A 161 -19.24 -2.97 -25.83
N ALA A 162 -19.62 -3.25 -27.07
CA ALA A 162 -19.46 -2.31 -28.16
C ALA A 162 -20.32 -1.06 -27.89
N GLY A 163 -19.69 0.11 -27.91
CA GLY A 163 -20.35 1.36 -27.51
C GLY A 163 -21.57 1.73 -28.32
N ARG A 164 -21.60 1.37 -29.64
CA ARG A 164 -22.68 1.68 -30.58
C ARG A 164 -24.06 1.19 -30.13
N ASP A 165 -24.16 0.08 -29.40
CA ASP A 165 -25.43 -0.55 -29.03
C ASP A 165 -25.68 -0.60 -27.52
N ALA A 166 -24.77 -0.07 -26.73
CA ALA A 166 -24.75 -0.23 -25.27
C ALA A 166 -26.06 0.25 -24.62
N LEU A 167 -26.52 1.44 -24.95
CA LEU A 167 -27.77 1.99 -24.36
C LEU A 167 -29.03 1.23 -24.79
N ASP A 168 -29.08 0.76 -26.03
CA ASP A 168 -30.22 0.00 -26.53
C ASP A 168 -30.33 -1.35 -25.82
N LEU A 169 -29.19 -2.00 -25.55
CA LEU A 169 -29.15 -3.24 -24.81
C LEU A 169 -29.50 -3.02 -23.32
N LEU A 170 -28.90 -2.01 -22.69
CA LEU A 170 -29.14 -1.67 -21.27
C LEU A 170 -30.59 -1.28 -21.00
N ASN A 171 -31.23 -0.50 -21.92
CA ASN A 171 -32.65 -0.09 -21.80
C ASN A 171 -33.63 -1.27 -21.97
N ALA A 172 -33.22 -2.36 -22.58
CA ALA A 172 -34.03 -3.54 -22.76
C ALA A 172 -34.02 -4.51 -21.56
N ILE A 173 -33.16 -4.28 -20.56
CA ILE A 173 -33.11 -5.10 -19.35
C ILE A 173 -34.40 -4.93 -18.56
N GLY A 174 -35.08 -6.04 -18.27
CA GLY A 174 -36.27 -6.10 -17.44
C GLY A 174 -35.93 -6.40 -15.97
N ASN A 175 -36.99 -6.55 -15.15
CA ASN A 175 -36.85 -6.93 -13.73
C ASN A 175 -37.72 -8.13 -13.34
N GLU A 176 -38.15 -8.93 -14.32
CA GLU A 176 -38.95 -10.12 -14.09
C GLU A 176 -38.09 -11.31 -13.67
N ASN A 177 -37.53 -11.25 -12.43
CA ASN A 177 -36.67 -12.27 -11.85
C ASN A 177 -36.93 -12.44 -10.34
N ALA A 178 -36.25 -13.39 -9.70
CA ALA A 178 -36.47 -13.76 -8.30
C ALA A 178 -36.32 -12.60 -7.30
N LYS A 179 -35.57 -11.54 -7.66
CA LYS A 179 -35.35 -10.36 -6.78
C LYS A 179 -36.13 -9.11 -7.22
N GLY A 180 -36.70 -9.08 -8.43
CA GLY A 180 -37.31 -7.89 -9.02
C GLY A 180 -36.27 -6.81 -9.37
N GLU A 181 -35.03 -7.18 -9.64
CA GLU A 181 -33.91 -6.29 -9.92
C GLU A 181 -33.55 -6.31 -11.43
N TYR A 182 -33.02 -5.21 -11.94
CA TYR A 182 -32.47 -5.12 -13.30
C TYR A 182 -31.08 -5.77 -13.34
N TYR A 183 -31.01 -7.05 -13.73
CA TYR A 183 -29.77 -7.78 -13.81
C TYR A 183 -28.98 -7.40 -15.07
N LEU A 184 -27.76 -6.96 -14.93
CA LEU A 184 -26.87 -6.70 -16.07
C LEU A 184 -26.63 -7.96 -16.90
N THR A 185 -26.69 -9.13 -16.27
CA THR A 185 -26.50 -10.45 -16.89
C THR A 185 -27.54 -10.77 -17.97
N ASP A 186 -28.74 -10.18 -17.92
CA ASP A 186 -29.79 -10.39 -18.91
C ASP A 186 -29.40 -9.82 -20.30
N ILE A 187 -28.41 -8.95 -20.34
CA ILE A 187 -27.91 -8.36 -21.59
C ILE A 187 -27.41 -9.43 -22.58
N VAL A 188 -26.95 -10.59 -22.08
CA VAL A 188 -26.48 -11.70 -22.92
C VAL A 188 -27.64 -12.27 -23.73
N GLU A 189 -28.74 -12.62 -23.09
CA GLU A 189 -29.94 -13.15 -23.77
C GLU A 189 -30.56 -12.10 -24.70
N ILE A 190 -30.62 -10.84 -24.27
CA ILE A 190 -31.13 -9.70 -25.06
C ILE A 190 -30.29 -9.51 -26.33
N ALA A 191 -28.97 -9.50 -26.21
CA ALA A 191 -28.07 -9.34 -27.34
C ALA A 191 -28.18 -10.52 -28.33
N ARG A 192 -28.20 -11.73 -27.82
CA ARG A 192 -28.40 -12.96 -28.62
C ARG A 192 -29.74 -12.94 -29.36
N GLY A 193 -30.82 -12.58 -28.66
CA GLY A 193 -32.17 -12.45 -29.28
C GLY A 193 -32.25 -11.43 -30.41
N ARG A 194 -31.31 -10.46 -30.45
CA ARG A 194 -31.15 -9.46 -31.50
C ARG A 194 -30.16 -9.83 -32.60
N GLY A 195 -29.63 -11.08 -32.56
CA GLY A 195 -28.65 -11.58 -33.54
C GLY A 195 -27.26 -10.99 -33.35
N ARG A 196 -26.96 -10.45 -32.15
CA ARG A 196 -25.63 -9.91 -31.78
C ARG A 196 -24.69 -11.02 -31.40
N ARG A 197 -23.39 -10.81 -31.66
CA ARG A 197 -22.35 -11.74 -31.29
C ARG A 197 -21.93 -11.55 -29.82
N VAL A 198 -22.15 -12.58 -28.99
CA VAL A 198 -21.78 -12.61 -27.60
C VAL A 198 -20.73 -13.68 -27.37
N VAL A 199 -19.66 -13.32 -26.68
CA VAL A 199 -18.54 -14.23 -26.36
C VAL A 199 -18.22 -14.18 -24.87
N ALA A 200 -17.59 -15.26 -24.38
CA ALA A 200 -16.99 -15.30 -23.05
C ALA A 200 -15.49 -15.53 -23.16
N ILE A 201 -14.73 -14.92 -22.24
CA ILE A 201 -13.32 -15.21 -22.04
C ILE A 201 -13.10 -15.69 -20.61
N GLU A 202 -12.14 -16.60 -20.41
CA GLU A 202 -11.78 -17.07 -19.08
C GLU A 202 -10.66 -16.20 -18.48
N ALA A 203 -10.86 -15.74 -17.24
CA ALA A 203 -9.85 -15.05 -16.44
C ALA A 203 -9.30 -15.97 -15.33
N PRO A 204 -8.08 -15.74 -14.84
CA PRO A 204 -7.58 -16.38 -13.63
C PRO A 204 -8.52 -16.16 -12.44
N VAL A 205 -8.77 -17.20 -11.65
CA VAL A 205 -9.68 -17.14 -10.50
C VAL A 205 -9.30 -16.00 -9.53
N ALA A 206 -8.00 -15.81 -9.29
CA ALA A 206 -7.52 -14.76 -8.40
C ALA A 206 -7.98 -13.35 -8.82
N GLU A 207 -8.09 -13.08 -10.12
CA GLU A 207 -8.49 -11.75 -10.63
C GLU A 207 -9.99 -11.44 -10.43
N THR A 208 -10.79 -12.47 -10.15
CA THR A 208 -12.25 -12.35 -10.04
C THR A 208 -12.78 -12.34 -8.60
N ILE A 209 -11.86 -12.45 -7.62
CA ILE A 209 -12.24 -12.48 -6.20
C ILE A 209 -12.75 -11.12 -5.75
N GLY A 210 -14.03 -11.07 -5.38
CA GLY A 210 -14.65 -9.90 -4.78
C GLY A 210 -14.50 -9.90 -3.25
N VAL A 211 -14.31 -8.73 -2.66
CA VAL A 211 -14.12 -8.55 -1.22
C VAL A 211 -15.41 -8.09 -0.54
N ASN A 212 -16.08 -8.94 0.25
CA ASN A 212 -17.31 -8.62 0.95
C ASN A 212 -17.15 -8.58 2.49
N ASN A 213 -16.17 -9.25 3.02
CA ASN A 213 -15.90 -9.35 4.46
C ASN A 213 -14.38 -9.27 4.76
N ARG A 214 -14.02 -9.31 6.05
CA ARG A 214 -12.63 -9.17 6.48
C ARG A 214 -11.77 -10.41 6.19
N SER A 215 -12.38 -11.59 6.11
CA SER A 215 -11.65 -12.82 5.77
C SER A 215 -11.24 -12.79 4.31
N GLU A 216 -12.16 -12.45 3.41
CA GLU A 216 -11.88 -12.27 1.98
C GLU A 216 -10.87 -11.13 1.74
N LEU A 217 -10.94 -10.04 2.53
CA LEU A 217 -9.93 -8.97 2.46
C LEU A 217 -8.53 -9.49 2.80
N ALA A 218 -8.40 -10.33 3.83
CA ALA A 218 -7.10 -10.90 4.22
C ALA A 218 -6.59 -11.90 3.18
N GLU A 219 -7.47 -12.68 2.56
CA GLU A 219 -7.13 -13.60 1.47
C GLU A 219 -6.61 -12.84 0.25
N VAL A 220 -7.31 -11.80 -0.17
CA VAL A 220 -6.93 -10.95 -1.31
C VAL A 220 -5.63 -10.20 -1.02
N GLU A 221 -5.43 -9.69 0.22
CA GLU A 221 -4.13 -9.12 0.64
C GLU A 221 -3.01 -10.14 0.49
N ALA A 222 -3.21 -11.39 0.94
CA ALA A 222 -2.17 -12.43 0.85
C ALA A 222 -1.81 -12.75 -0.60
N LEU A 223 -2.79 -12.84 -1.50
CA LEU A 223 -2.59 -13.04 -2.94
C LEU A 223 -1.84 -11.86 -3.57
N TRP A 224 -2.27 -10.64 -3.26
CA TRP A 224 -1.61 -9.44 -3.77
C TRP A 224 -0.15 -9.36 -3.33
N GLN A 225 0.13 -9.65 -2.05
CA GLN A 225 1.50 -9.69 -1.52
C GLN A 225 2.34 -10.78 -2.21
N ALA A 226 1.76 -11.94 -2.52
CA ALA A 226 2.46 -12.99 -3.26
C ALA A 226 2.88 -12.51 -4.66
N PHE A 227 1.97 -11.87 -5.41
CA PHE A 227 2.27 -11.28 -6.72
C PHE A 227 3.31 -10.14 -6.64
N ALA A 228 3.22 -9.28 -5.61
CA ALA A 228 4.18 -8.21 -5.42
C ALA A 228 5.59 -8.76 -5.17
N ARG A 229 5.73 -9.77 -4.32
CA ARG A 229 7.02 -10.43 -4.04
C ARG A 229 7.61 -11.10 -5.27
N GLU A 230 6.80 -11.86 -6.01
CA GLU A 230 7.24 -12.51 -7.25
C GLU A 230 7.75 -11.48 -8.26
N ARG A 231 7.00 -10.40 -8.47
CA ARG A 231 7.42 -9.30 -9.36
C ARG A 231 8.76 -8.69 -8.93
N MET A 232 8.97 -8.44 -7.64
CA MET A 232 10.23 -7.90 -7.12
C MET A 232 11.39 -8.88 -7.35
N MET A 233 11.20 -10.18 -7.09
CA MET A 233 12.25 -11.18 -7.34
C MET A 233 12.57 -11.33 -8.83
N ILE A 234 11.58 -11.28 -9.71
CA ILE A 234 11.78 -11.30 -11.16
C ILE A 234 12.55 -10.06 -11.65
N SER A 235 12.36 -8.89 -11.01
CA SER A 235 13.10 -7.66 -11.32
C SER A 235 14.51 -7.60 -10.72
N GLY A 236 15.04 -8.68 -10.13
CA GLY A 236 16.41 -8.76 -9.64
C GLY A 236 16.59 -8.48 -8.16
N VAL A 237 15.49 -8.38 -7.38
CA VAL A 237 15.56 -8.20 -5.91
C VAL A 237 15.71 -9.55 -5.22
N THR A 238 16.60 -9.64 -4.24
CA THR A 238 16.76 -10.80 -3.38
C THR A 238 15.92 -10.65 -2.12
N LEU A 239 14.91 -11.51 -1.93
CA LEU A 239 14.14 -11.65 -0.70
C LEU A 239 14.58 -12.92 0.03
N ILE A 240 15.22 -12.79 1.21
CA ILE A 240 15.76 -13.96 1.96
C ILE A 240 14.63 -14.87 2.46
N ASP A 241 13.55 -14.28 2.97
CA ASP A 241 12.31 -14.98 3.33
C ASP A 241 11.12 -14.20 2.79
N PRO A 242 10.71 -14.46 1.53
CA PRO A 242 9.65 -13.70 0.89
C PRO A 242 8.36 -13.62 1.71
N GLY A 243 8.01 -14.70 2.42
CA GLY A 243 6.76 -14.80 3.19
C GLY A 243 6.63 -13.75 4.30
N THR A 244 7.73 -13.18 4.75
CA THR A 244 7.78 -12.21 5.85
C THR A 244 7.99 -10.75 5.41
N VAL A 245 8.07 -10.50 4.11
CA VAL A 245 8.23 -9.14 3.55
C VAL A 245 6.89 -8.64 3.02
N PHE A 246 6.49 -7.43 3.41
CA PHE A 246 5.25 -6.79 3.01
C PHE A 246 5.51 -5.51 2.22
N PHE A 247 4.85 -5.37 1.09
CA PHE A 247 4.96 -4.23 0.18
C PHE A 247 3.71 -3.36 0.16
N ALA A 248 3.89 -2.06 0.00
CA ALA A 248 2.84 -1.16 -0.47
C ALA A 248 2.79 -1.17 -2.00
N TYR A 249 1.68 -0.69 -2.55
CA TYR A 249 1.38 -0.70 -3.99
C TYR A 249 2.38 0.09 -4.85
N ASP A 250 3.04 1.07 -4.24
CA ASP A 250 3.98 2.02 -4.86
C ASP A 250 5.43 1.81 -4.41
N THR A 251 5.74 0.68 -3.78
CA THR A 251 7.12 0.34 -3.41
C THR A 251 7.94 0.08 -4.67
N GLU A 252 9.10 0.74 -4.77
CA GLU A 252 10.05 0.59 -5.86
C GLU A 252 11.40 0.12 -5.30
N LEU A 253 11.94 -0.98 -5.84
CA LEU A 253 13.25 -1.51 -5.48
C LEU A 253 14.10 -1.66 -6.73
N GLY A 254 15.35 -1.19 -6.67
CA GLY A 254 16.34 -1.37 -7.73
C GLY A 254 16.86 -2.80 -7.83
N GLU A 255 17.65 -3.08 -8.87
CA GLU A 255 18.33 -4.36 -9.05
C GLU A 255 19.31 -4.61 -7.89
N ASP A 256 19.58 -5.88 -7.61
CA ASP A 256 20.51 -6.32 -6.56
C ASP A 256 20.21 -5.84 -5.12
N VAL A 257 19.02 -5.24 -4.90
CA VAL A 257 18.57 -4.95 -3.54
C VAL A 257 18.36 -6.26 -2.79
N THR A 258 18.93 -6.36 -1.59
CA THR A 258 18.73 -7.50 -0.69
C THR A 258 17.81 -7.10 0.47
N VAL A 259 16.73 -7.86 0.70
CA VAL A 259 15.79 -7.66 1.80
C VAL A 259 15.79 -8.89 2.72
N GLU A 260 16.15 -8.67 3.97
CA GLU A 260 16.10 -9.68 5.03
C GLU A 260 14.67 -9.90 5.57
N PRO A 261 14.46 -10.93 6.41
CA PRO A 261 13.12 -11.25 6.92
C PRO A 261 12.46 -10.16 7.77
N ASN A 262 11.11 -10.15 7.77
CA ASN A 262 10.28 -9.28 8.60
C ASN A 262 10.45 -7.78 8.29
N VAL A 263 10.51 -7.43 7.03
CA VAL A 263 10.56 -6.03 6.58
C VAL A 263 9.19 -5.58 6.10
N TRP A 264 8.79 -4.38 6.54
CA TRP A 264 7.57 -3.72 6.13
C TRP A 264 7.86 -2.47 5.30
N PHE A 265 7.43 -2.48 4.04
CA PHE A 265 7.44 -1.30 3.16
C PHE A 265 6.04 -0.67 3.15
N GLY A 266 5.91 0.50 3.78
CA GLY A 266 4.74 1.37 3.67
C GLY A 266 4.74 2.18 2.37
N PRO A 267 3.69 2.99 2.13
CA PRO A 267 3.60 3.82 0.93
C PRO A 267 4.77 4.80 0.77
N GLY A 268 5.15 5.07 -0.49
CA GLY A 268 6.13 6.08 -0.85
C GLY A 268 7.58 5.68 -0.55
N VAL A 269 7.91 4.40 -0.60
CA VAL A 269 9.29 3.91 -0.40
C VAL A 269 9.93 3.57 -1.73
N SER A 270 11.10 4.15 -1.98
CA SER A 270 11.98 3.78 -3.09
C SER A 270 13.39 3.43 -2.59
N VAL A 271 13.98 2.37 -3.13
CA VAL A 271 15.30 1.85 -2.76
C VAL A 271 16.16 1.70 -4.00
N GLY A 272 17.34 2.31 -3.98
CA GLY A 272 18.31 2.23 -5.06
C GLY A 272 19.03 0.89 -5.12
N GLU A 273 19.66 0.64 -6.27
CA GLU A 273 20.42 -0.57 -6.60
C GLU A 273 21.44 -0.94 -5.50
N GLY A 274 21.62 -2.24 -5.27
CA GLY A 274 22.64 -2.77 -4.36
C GLY A 274 22.41 -2.51 -2.87
N ALA A 275 21.34 -1.80 -2.48
CA ALA A 275 21.07 -1.50 -1.08
C ALA A 275 20.66 -2.75 -0.29
N VAL A 276 20.97 -2.76 1.01
CA VAL A 276 20.61 -3.87 1.92
C VAL A 276 19.64 -3.36 2.98
N ILE A 277 18.47 -3.99 3.05
CA ILE A 277 17.48 -3.75 4.09
C ILE A 277 17.49 -4.94 5.05
N HIS A 278 18.10 -4.74 6.20
CA HIS A 278 18.22 -5.77 7.24
C HIS A 278 16.87 -6.03 7.94
N ALA A 279 16.82 -7.14 8.66
CA ALA A 279 15.60 -7.66 9.28
C ALA A 279 14.91 -6.67 10.24
N PHE A 280 13.59 -6.81 10.35
CA PHE A 280 12.73 -6.05 11.27
C PHE A 280 12.72 -4.53 11.03
N CYS A 281 12.91 -4.10 9.79
CA CYS A 281 12.79 -2.69 9.42
C CYS A 281 11.36 -2.30 9.06
N HIS A 282 10.97 -1.07 9.45
CA HIS A 282 9.70 -0.46 9.08
C HIS A 282 9.97 0.85 8.33
N LEU A 283 9.64 0.88 7.05
CA LEU A 283 9.96 1.97 6.11
C LEU A 283 8.68 2.58 5.57
N GLU A 284 8.57 3.89 5.56
CA GLU A 284 7.42 4.63 5.03
C GLU A 284 7.87 6.00 4.51
N GLY A 285 7.43 6.38 3.30
CA GLY A 285 7.72 7.70 2.72
C GLY A 285 9.20 8.04 2.69
N ALA A 286 10.05 7.07 2.36
CA ALA A 286 11.50 7.16 2.44
C ALA A 286 12.16 6.86 1.09
N ARG A 287 13.14 7.68 0.72
CA ARG A 287 14.03 7.42 -0.41
C ARG A 287 15.37 6.92 0.12
N ILE A 288 15.82 5.79 -0.38
CA ILE A 288 17.06 5.11 0.01
C ILE A 288 17.95 5.02 -1.23
N GLY A 289 19.12 5.63 -1.17
CA GLY A 289 20.08 5.66 -2.26
C GLY A 289 20.79 4.31 -2.49
N PRO A 290 21.53 4.20 -3.60
CA PRO A 290 22.28 2.98 -3.93
C PRO A 290 23.27 2.58 -2.83
N ASP A 291 23.54 1.28 -2.72
CA ASP A 291 24.50 0.71 -1.78
C ASP A 291 24.31 1.12 -0.30
N ALA A 292 23.15 1.67 0.06
CA ALA A 292 22.84 2.03 1.42
C ALA A 292 22.54 0.77 2.26
N SER A 293 22.78 0.86 3.58
CA SER A 293 22.57 -0.26 4.51
C SER A 293 21.66 0.19 5.65
N ILE A 294 20.47 -0.45 5.79
CA ILE A 294 19.41 -0.02 6.70
C ILE A 294 19.05 -1.13 7.65
N GLY A 295 19.13 -0.88 8.96
CA GLY A 295 18.74 -1.81 10.00
C GLY A 295 19.90 -2.58 10.63
N PRO A 296 19.60 -3.70 11.34
CA PRO A 296 18.24 -4.20 11.63
C PRO A 296 17.47 -3.31 12.63
N PHE A 297 16.14 -3.52 12.72
CA PHE A 297 15.27 -2.76 13.64
C PHE A 297 15.31 -1.24 13.40
N ALA A 298 15.48 -0.79 12.18
CA ALA A 298 15.42 0.62 11.83
C ALA A 298 14.00 1.05 11.44
N ARG A 299 13.66 2.29 11.78
CA ARG A 299 12.40 2.93 11.37
C ARG A 299 12.70 4.15 10.52
N LEU A 300 12.32 4.11 9.25
CA LEU A 300 12.35 5.28 8.38
C LEU A 300 10.93 5.82 8.21
N ARG A 301 10.77 7.12 8.46
CA ARG A 301 9.47 7.81 8.40
C ARG A 301 9.42 8.79 7.24
N PRO A 302 8.22 9.29 6.88
CA PRO A 302 8.05 10.22 5.77
C PRO A 302 9.02 11.41 5.81
N GLY A 303 9.56 11.72 4.61
CA GLY A 303 10.53 12.77 4.42
C GLY A 303 11.99 12.35 4.69
N THR A 304 12.24 11.06 4.92
CA THR A 304 13.61 10.53 5.00
C THR A 304 14.20 10.39 3.60
N ASP A 305 15.38 10.96 3.40
CA ASP A 305 16.15 10.89 2.18
C ASP A 305 17.61 10.49 2.49
N LEU A 306 17.97 9.27 2.14
CA LEU A 306 19.30 8.70 2.35
C LEU A 306 20.03 8.64 1.02
N ALA A 307 21.20 9.26 0.95
CA ALA A 307 22.04 9.22 -0.25
C ALA A 307 22.80 7.89 -0.35
N GLU A 308 23.53 7.73 -1.44
CA GLU A 308 24.40 6.59 -1.73
C GLU A 308 25.29 6.22 -0.55
N THR A 309 25.44 4.93 -0.26
CA THR A 309 26.29 4.35 0.79
C THR A 309 26.01 4.84 2.22
N ALA A 310 24.91 5.57 2.44
CA ALA A 310 24.50 5.96 3.79
C ALA A 310 24.13 4.74 4.65
N LYS A 311 24.43 4.82 5.96
CA LYS A 311 24.16 3.72 6.90
C LYS A 311 23.24 4.17 8.04
N VAL A 312 22.13 3.47 8.19
CA VAL A 312 21.23 3.60 9.34
C VAL A 312 21.17 2.25 10.05
N GLY A 313 21.72 2.15 11.21
CA GLY A 313 21.86 0.87 11.92
C GLY A 313 20.68 0.58 12.87
N ASN A 314 20.98 -0.28 13.87
CA ASN A 314 19.95 -0.85 14.72
C ASN A 314 19.35 0.15 15.71
N PHE A 315 18.02 0.04 15.86
CA PHE A 315 17.22 0.88 16.77
C PHE A 315 17.37 2.38 16.49
N CYS A 316 17.56 2.73 15.22
CA CYS A 316 17.57 4.12 14.77
C CYS A 316 16.22 4.49 14.16
N GLU A 317 15.75 5.69 14.49
CA GLU A 317 14.59 6.29 13.84
C GLU A 317 15.03 7.55 13.09
N VAL A 318 14.69 7.62 11.79
CA VAL A 318 14.96 8.80 10.94
C VAL A 318 13.64 9.33 10.42
N LYS A 319 13.43 10.66 10.49
CA LYS A 319 12.20 11.32 10.08
C LYS A 319 12.48 12.70 9.49
N ASN A 320 11.93 13.00 8.32
CA ASN A 320 12.07 14.32 7.69
C ASN A 320 13.53 14.80 7.77
N ALA A 321 14.44 13.98 7.26
CA ALA A 321 15.87 14.24 7.35
C ALA A 321 16.60 13.77 6.09
N SER A 322 17.55 14.59 5.64
CA SER A 322 18.47 14.24 4.57
C SER A 322 19.78 13.73 5.16
N VAL A 323 20.22 12.55 4.72
CA VAL A 323 21.47 11.92 5.14
C VAL A 323 22.35 11.75 3.91
N ALA A 324 23.42 12.52 3.84
CA ALA A 324 24.29 12.58 2.68
C ALA A 324 25.17 11.32 2.54
N ARG A 325 25.85 11.21 1.38
CA ARG A 325 26.67 10.07 1.01
C ARG A 325 27.65 9.66 2.10
N GLY A 326 27.67 8.36 2.42
CA GLY A 326 28.62 7.75 3.37
C GLY A 326 28.42 8.13 4.83
N ALA A 327 27.39 8.93 5.16
CA ALA A 327 27.11 9.27 6.56
C ALA A 327 26.59 8.07 7.34
N LYS A 328 26.87 8.00 8.65
CA LYS A 328 26.62 6.85 9.51
C LYS A 328 25.81 7.21 10.73
N ILE A 329 24.66 6.57 10.90
CA ILE A 329 23.75 6.66 12.06
C ILE A 329 23.55 5.23 12.58
N ASN A 330 24.53 4.69 13.33
CA ASN A 330 24.63 3.24 13.51
C ASN A 330 23.82 2.65 14.65
N HIS A 331 23.54 3.38 15.75
CA HIS A 331 22.99 2.77 16.95
C HIS A 331 22.10 3.71 17.76
N LEU A 332 20.90 3.23 18.14
CA LEU A 332 20.06 3.81 19.20
C LEU A 332 19.81 5.33 19.08
N SER A 333 19.68 5.85 17.87
CA SER A 333 19.62 7.30 17.62
C SER A 333 18.27 7.73 17.06
N TYR A 334 17.86 8.95 17.41
CA TYR A 334 16.74 9.63 16.78
C TYR A 334 17.22 10.84 15.98
N ILE A 335 17.01 10.81 14.67
CA ILE A 335 17.38 11.89 13.76
C ILE A 335 16.11 12.41 13.08
N GLY A 336 15.61 13.53 13.59
CA GLY A 336 14.40 14.17 13.08
C GLY A 336 14.64 15.63 12.71
N ASP A 337 14.02 16.07 11.61
CA ASP A 337 14.16 17.42 11.06
C ASP A 337 15.64 17.84 11.00
N ALA A 338 16.45 17.08 10.23
CA ALA A 338 17.90 17.25 10.21
C ALA A 338 18.51 17.10 8.81
N ASN A 339 19.62 17.81 8.59
CA ASN A 339 20.51 17.57 7.47
C ASN A 339 21.84 17.00 8.01
N VAL A 340 22.19 15.80 7.60
CA VAL A 340 23.43 15.12 8.00
C VAL A 340 24.39 15.13 6.81
N GLY A 341 25.51 15.81 6.95
CA GLY A 341 26.53 15.98 5.91
C GLY A 341 27.24 14.69 5.52
N ALA A 342 27.86 14.70 4.35
CA ALA A 342 28.57 13.54 3.82
C ALA A 342 29.65 13.04 4.82
N GLU A 343 29.78 11.72 4.91
CA GLU A 343 30.78 11.06 5.77
C GLU A 343 30.69 11.40 7.27
N ALA A 344 29.65 12.15 7.70
CA ALA A 344 29.44 12.44 9.12
C ALA A 344 29.14 11.15 9.90
N ASN A 345 29.63 11.10 11.16
CA ASN A 345 29.41 9.98 12.04
C ASN A 345 28.58 10.37 13.26
N ILE A 346 27.42 9.77 13.40
CA ILE A 346 26.51 10.00 14.53
C ILE A 346 26.72 8.89 15.55
N GLY A 347 27.22 9.27 16.72
CA GLY A 347 27.48 8.36 17.84
C GLY A 347 26.19 7.77 18.43
N ALA A 348 26.33 6.60 19.02
CA ALA A 348 25.21 5.87 19.63
C ALA A 348 24.45 6.71 20.66
N GLY A 349 23.11 6.67 20.59
CA GLY A 349 22.26 7.41 21.55
C GLY A 349 22.16 8.92 21.27
N THR A 350 22.56 9.38 20.10
CA THR A 350 22.40 10.78 19.71
C THR A 350 20.95 11.10 19.39
N ILE A 351 20.49 12.25 19.85
CA ILE A 351 19.13 12.74 19.62
C ILE A 351 19.18 14.17 19.07
N THR A 352 18.53 14.42 17.93
CA THR A 352 18.18 15.76 17.51
C THR A 352 16.92 16.18 18.27
N CYS A 353 17.06 17.15 19.18
CA CYS A 353 15.94 17.66 19.96
C CYS A 353 15.19 18.71 19.13
N ASN A 354 14.44 18.23 18.14
CA ASN A 354 13.82 19.02 17.08
C ASN A 354 12.49 19.68 17.45
N TYR A 355 11.95 19.44 18.63
CA TYR A 355 10.62 19.91 19.04
C TYR A 355 10.70 20.68 20.37
N ASP A 356 10.22 21.92 20.39
CA ASP A 356 10.24 22.82 21.55
C ASP A 356 8.94 22.80 22.38
N GLY A 357 8.00 21.94 22.01
CA GLY A 357 6.66 21.87 22.60
C GLY A 357 5.57 22.50 21.73
N ALA A 358 5.93 23.29 20.71
CA ALA A 358 5.01 23.93 19.76
C ALA A 358 5.48 23.81 18.32
N LEU A 359 6.75 24.10 18.05
CA LEU A 359 7.34 24.15 16.70
C LEU A 359 8.44 23.11 16.56
N LYS A 360 8.78 22.82 15.31
CA LYS A 360 9.91 21.98 14.96
C LYS A 360 11.02 22.84 14.36
N HIS A 361 12.25 22.47 14.70
CA HIS A 361 13.45 23.19 14.33
C HIS A 361 14.45 22.25 13.67
N LEU A 362 15.28 22.81 12.80
CA LEU A 362 16.25 22.09 12.00
C LEU A 362 17.57 21.91 12.77
N THR A 363 18.17 20.73 12.65
CA THR A 363 19.57 20.47 13.02
C THR A 363 20.40 20.31 11.76
N GLU A 364 21.49 21.07 11.65
CA GLU A 364 22.45 20.95 10.56
C GLU A 364 23.74 20.32 11.06
N ILE A 365 24.18 19.21 10.46
CA ILE A 365 25.43 18.52 10.79
C ILE A 365 26.31 18.53 9.55
N GLY A 366 27.46 19.15 9.66
CA GLY A 366 28.41 19.35 8.56
C GLY A 366 29.06 18.06 8.08
N GLU A 367 29.67 18.15 6.90
CA GLU A 367 30.46 17.06 6.31
C GLU A 367 31.55 16.60 7.27
N LYS A 368 31.75 15.27 7.39
CA LYS A 368 32.76 14.62 8.26
C LYS A 368 32.67 15.01 9.74
N ALA A 369 31.61 15.66 10.18
CA ALA A 369 31.43 15.93 11.60
C ALA A 369 31.31 14.63 12.40
N PHE A 370 31.87 14.62 13.59
CA PHE A 370 31.80 13.50 14.53
C PHE A 370 30.96 13.90 15.75
N ILE A 371 29.80 13.24 15.90
CA ILE A 371 28.94 13.44 17.08
C ILE A 371 29.25 12.31 18.06
N GLY A 372 29.73 12.64 19.25
CA GLY A 372 30.01 11.67 20.31
C GLY A 372 28.74 11.03 20.86
N SER A 373 28.85 9.82 21.37
CA SER A 373 27.72 9.03 21.89
C SER A 373 26.95 9.75 23.00
N ASN A 374 25.64 9.50 23.09
CA ASN A 374 24.74 10.10 24.09
C ASN A 374 24.72 11.64 24.06
N SER A 375 24.85 12.22 22.87
CA SER A 375 24.75 13.68 22.68
C SER A 375 23.31 14.08 22.38
N ALA A 376 22.87 15.21 22.95
CA ALA A 376 21.60 15.86 22.62
C ALA A 376 21.91 17.15 21.85
N LEU A 377 21.42 17.24 20.59
CA LEU A 377 21.56 18.42 19.76
C LEU A 377 20.26 19.20 19.81
N VAL A 378 20.24 20.31 20.55
CA VAL A 378 19.03 21.10 20.79
C VAL A 378 18.82 22.08 19.65
N ALA A 379 17.88 21.73 18.77
CA ALA A 379 17.59 22.53 17.58
C ALA A 379 16.85 23.87 17.92
N PRO A 380 17.06 24.95 17.16
CA PRO A 380 17.93 24.99 15.97
C PRO A 380 19.40 25.02 16.36
N VAL A 381 20.21 24.19 15.72
CA VAL A 381 21.66 24.14 15.98
C VAL A 381 22.41 23.67 14.73
N ARG A 382 23.59 24.25 14.48
CA ARG A 382 24.49 23.88 13.43
C ARG A 382 25.80 23.32 14.01
N ILE A 383 26.19 22.13 13.55
CA ILE A 383 27.51 21.53 13.80
C ILE A 383 28.33 21.69 12.53
N GLY A 384 29.45 22.37 12.61
CA GLY A 384 30.31 22.68 11.47
C GLY A 384 30.94 21.45 10.82
N ARG A 385 31.52 21.67 9.65
CA ARG A 385 32.29 20.66 8.91
C ARG A 385 33.51 20.19 9.74
N GLU A 386 33.74 18.88 9.75
CA GLU A 386 34.86 18.27 10.52
C GLU A 386 34.86 18.63 12.02
N ALA A 387 33.76 19.16 12.55
CA ALA A 387 33.62 19.46 13.98
C ALA A 387 33.47 18.18 14.78
N TYR A 388 33.95 18.19 16.02
CA TYR A 388 33.90 17.06 16.95
C TYR A 388 33.08 17.44 18.17
N VAL A 389 32.00 16.71 18.43
CA VAL A 389 31.19 16.86 19.65
C VAL A 389 31.58 15.73 20.62
N GLY A 390 32.04 16.08 21.82
CA GLY A 390 32.42 15.11 22.83
C GLY A 390 31.22 14.33 23.38
N SER A 391 31.36 13.02 23.63
CA SER A 391 30.28 12.16 24.14
C SER A 391 29.61 12.70 25.40
N GLY A 392 28.29 12.58 25.50
CA GLY A 392 27.48 13.04 26.63
C GLY A 392 27.24 14.56 26.65
N SER A 393 27.45 15.25 25.52
CA SER A 393 27.24 16.69 25.40
C SER A 393 25.77 17.03 25.15
N VAL A 394 25.30 18.14 25.73
CA VAL A 394 24.03 18.82 25.40
C VAL A 394 24.39 20.10 24.66
N VAL A 395 24.30 20.08 23.34
CA VAL A 395 24.72 21.18 22.48
C VAL A 395 23.54 22.10 22.22
N THR A 396 23.65 23.36 22.62
CA THR A 396 22.59 24.38 22.53
C THR A 396 23.01 25.58 21.71
N GLU A 397 24.26 25.64 21.26
CA GLU A 397 24.84 26.73 20.45
C GLU A 397 25.57 26.13 19.25
N ASP A 398 25.70 26.89 18.20
CA ASP A 398 26.38 26.46 16.98
C ASP A 398 27.86 26.11 17.25
N VAL A 399 28.31 25.03 16.65
CA VAL A 399 29.72 24.58 16.71
C VAL A 399 30.41 24.96 15.40
N PRO A 400 31.47 25.78 15.44
CA PRO A 400 32.23 26.15 14.23
C PRO A 400 32.87 24.95 13.53
N ASP A 401 33.22 25.14 12.26
CA ASP A 401 33.98 24.14 11.52
C ASP A 401 35.27 23.78 12.26
N GLU A 402 35.64 22.49 12.22
CA GLU A 402 36.89 21.95 12.81
C GLU A 402 37.01 22.15 14.35
N ALA A 403 35.95 22.59 15.03
CA ALA A 403 35.99 22.83 16.46
C ALA A 403 35.70 21.58 17.30
N LEU A 404 36.24 21.53 18.50
CA LEU A 404 35.85 20.56 19.53
C LEU A 404 34.85 21.18 20.51
N ALA A 405 33.62 20.67 20.52
CA ALA A 405 32.59 21.07 21.49
C ALA A 405 32.49 20.08 22.66
N LEU A 406 32.55 20.60 23.89
CA LEU A 406 32.39 19.84 25.12
C LEU A 406 31.32 20.50 25.99
N ALA A 407 30.07 20.08 25.81
CA ALA A 407 28.91 20.62 26.54
C ALA A 407 28.41 19.63 27.63
N ARG A 408 29.27 19.29 28.56
CA ARG A 408 29.01 18.34 29.66
C ARG A 408 29.72 18.76 30.94
N GLY A 409 29.21 18.31 32.10
CA GLY A 409 29.84 18.57 33.40
C GLY A 409 31.25 17.95 33.50
N ARG A 410 32.15 18.66 34.23
CA ARG A 410 33.49 18.11 34.52
C ARG A 410 33.36 16.90 35.44
N GLN A 411 34.01 15.81 35.13
CA GLN A 411 34.04 14.62 35.98
C GLN A 411 34.71 14.92 37.34
N VAL A 412 34.07 14.47 38.40
CA VAL A 412 34.59 14.55 39.77
C VAL A 412 34.56 13.13 40.36
N ASN A 413 35.73 12.61 40.73
CA ASN A 413 35.86 11.35 41.42
C ASN A 413 35.84 11.60 42.96
N LYS A 414 35.05 10.81 43.69
CA LYS A 414 34.97 10.87 45.16
C LYS A 414 35.35 9.52 45.69
N ASP A 415 36.58 9.39 46.18
CA ASP A 415 37.14 8.14 46.66
C ASP A 415 36.31 7.55 47.81
N GLY A 416 36.15 6.22 47.78
CA GLY A 416 35.40 5.47 48.78
C GLY A 416 33.85 5.68 48.76
N ARG A 417 33.33 6.69 48.02
CA ARG A 417 31.92 7.03 48.05
C ARG A 417 31.01 5.95 47.44
N GLY A 418 31.49 5.27 46.37
CA GLY A 418 30.77 4.15 45.76
C GLY A 418 30.58 2.98 46.73
N LYS A 419 31.63 2.62 47.50
CA LYS A 419 31.57 1.58 48.54
C LYS A 419 30.56 1.95 49.64
N ALA A 420 30.62 3.17 50.13
CA ALA A 420 29.71 3.66 51.18
C ALA A 420 28.23 3.63 50.74
N ILE A 421 27.92 3.99 49.45
CA ILE A 421 26.56 3.89 48.88
C ILE A 421 26.13 2.40 48.81
N ALA A 422 26.99 1.51 48.38
CA ALA A 422 26.69 0.07 48.27
C ALA A 422 26.41 -0.56 49.64
N GLU A 423 27.19 -0.21 50.67
CA GLU A 423 27.00 -0.66 52.04
C GLU A 423 25.69 -0.16 52.65
N LYS A 424 25.38 1.13 52.48
CA LYS A 424 24.10 1.72 52.90
C LYS A 424 22.90 1.03 52.25
N ASN A 425 22.98 0.73 50.97
CA ASN A 425 21.89 0.06 50.24
C ASN A 425 21.70 -1.39 50.67
N ARG A 426 22.79 -2.10 50.98
CA ARG A 426 22.75 -3.48 51.52
C ARG A 426 22.12 -3.49 52.92
N ALA A 427 22.51 -2.57 53.81
CA ALA A 427 21.92 -2.44 55.12
C ALA A 427 20.42 -2.15 55.06
N ALA A 428 20.01 -1.21 54.22
CA ALA A 428 18.59 -0.89 54.01
C ALA A 428 17.79 -2.09 53.45
N LYS A 429 18.40 -2.88 52.58
CA LYS A 429 17.77 -4.11 52.04
C LYS A 429 17.63 -5.18 53.11
N ALA A 430 18.66 -5.35 53.97
CA ALA A 430 18.62 -6.29 55.08
C ALA A 430 17.54 -5.91 56.11
N ALA A 431 17.45 -4.64 56.50
CA ALA A 431 16.41 -4.13 57.39
C ALA A 431 14.98 -4.36 56.85
N LYS A 432 14.76 -4.10 55.57
CA LYS A 432 13.46 -4.39 54.92
C LYS A 432 13.12 -5.90 54.87
N LYS A 433 14.13 -6.76 54.81
CA LYS A 433 13.93 -8.22 54.81
C LYS A 433 13.57 -8.73 56.20
N ALA A 434 14.19 -8.18 57.24
CA ALA A 434 13.90 -8.50 58.65
C ALA A 434 12.43 -8.10 59.00
N THR A 435 12.00 -6.90 58.65
CA THR A 435 10.60 -6.43 58.89
C THR A 435 9.53 -7.21 58.12
N LYS A 436 9.90 -7.95 57.04
CA LYS A 436 8.98 -8.82 56.30
C LYS A 436 8.92 -10.26 56.86
N SER A 437 9.90 -10.66 57.66
CA SER A 437 9.98 -12.01 58.30
C SER A 437 9.18 -12.05 59.61
N ASP A 438 8.87 -10.87 60.19
CA ASP A 438 8.12 -10.75 61.46
C ASP A 438 6.61 -10.48 61.24
N ARG A 439 6.14 -10.61 60.01
CA ARG A 439 4.73 -10.59 59.62
C ARG A 439 4.33 -11.89 58.92
#